data_f55af64243d8c75ab29c813f7972707f
#
_entry.id   f55af64243d8c75ab29c813f7972707f
#
_cell.length_a   1.000
_cell.length_b   1.000
_cell.length_c   1.000
_cell.angle_alpha   90.00
_cell.angle_beta   90.00
_cell.angle_gamma   90.00
#
_symmetry.space_group_name_H-M   'P 1'
#
loop_
_entity.id
_entity.type
_entity.pdbx_description
1 polymer ?
#
loop_
_entity_poly.entity_id
_entity_poly.type
_entity_poly.pdbx_seq_one_letter_code
_entity_poly.pdbx_strand_id
1 'polypeptide(L)'
;MNEKKFEYDIHEYQTPFYIFDTDILAEQVNKIRGALGEDVELCYAMKANPFVIKDLEEVVDSFEVCSPGEFAICERAGINMGKVIMSGVHKKLEDVEYALNHYGDKIIYTVESLSHWQILDACSTLLQTPIRVLLRLTSGNQFGMDESLIRQIVEGRAHEFITIEGIQYFSGTQKKSITKLENELHMLDQFCRELYQDYGFPVKRLEYGPGLPICYFEEEKNEEELMLNSLALSIKNLTFGGTVALEMGRFIAAPCGFYVTSVVDQKTNKGESYCIVDGGIHQLNYYGQMLAMKKPNILHVNHREGEQKEWTVCGSLCTVNDVLVKKYPFQNLQGGDRLIFQKTGAYSATEGMSLFLSRDLPQILIYSAKDGFRIARPHLQTNVLNYFQL
;
A
#
# COMPACT_ATOMS: atom_id res chain seq x y z
N MET A 1 22.57 -10.51 1.40
CA MET A 1 21.54 -10.42 0.32
C MET A 1 22.25 -10.07 -0.95
N ASN A 2 22.10 -10.89 -2.02
CA ASN A 2 22.58 -10.49 -3.32
C ASN A 2 21.81 -9.24 -3.74
N GLU A 3 22.50 -8.11 -3.86
CA GLU A 3 22.00 -6.95 -4.59
C GLU A 3 21.73 -7.46 -6.02
N LYS A 4 20.45 -7.70 -6.38
CA LYS A 4 20.10 -7.92 -7.79
C LYS A 4 20.63 -6.68 -8.51
N LYS A 5 21.64 -6.84 -9.36
CA LYS A 5 22.09 -5.77 -10.26
C LYS A 5 20.87 -5.30 -11.03
N PHE A 6 20.71 -3.97 -11.10
CA PHE A 6 19.71 -3.38 -11.96
C PHE A 6 20.11 -3.68 -13.42
N GLU A 7 19.43 -4.67 -14.04
CA GLU A 7 19.77 -5.21 -15.36
C GLU A 7 18.75 -4.83 -16.44
N TYR A 8 17.83 -3.88 -16.13
CA TYR A 8 16.82 -3.46 -17.08
C TYR A 8 17.41 -2.58 -18.17
N ASP A 9 17.05 -2.84 -19.44
CA ASP A 9 17.32 -1.91 -20.53
C ASP A 9 16.25 -0.80 -20.52
N ILE A 10 16.63 0.36 -20.00
CA ILE A 10 15.74 1.49 -19.79
C ILE A 10 16.07 2.69 -20.69
N HIS A 11 17.02 2.55 -21.63
CA HIS A 11 17.52 3.67 -22.43
C HIS A 11 16.44 4.31 -23.31
N GLU A 12 15.45 3.54 -23.74
CA GLU A 12 14.37 4.01 -24.60
C GLU A 12 13.30 4.85 -23.88
N TYR A 13 13.25 4.80 -22.54
CA TYR A 13 12.20 5.48 -21.78
C TYR A 13 12.65 6.87 -21.31
N GLN A 14 11.79 7.85 -21.53
CA GLN A 14 12.03 9.23 -21.06
C GLN A 14 11.78 9.30 -19.56
N THR A 15 12.74 9.84 -18.81
CA THR A 15 12.60 10.11 -17.36
C THR A 15 11.71 11.35 -17.11
N PRO A 16 11.08 11.49 -15.94
CA PRO A 16 11.05 10.49 -14.87
C PRO A 16 9.99 9.40 -15.11
N PHE A 17 10.23 8.19 -14.63
CA PHE A 17 9.26 7.09 -14.71
C PHE A 17 9.40 6.10 -13.54
N TYR A 18 8.36 5.28 -13.34
CA TYR A 18 8.37 4.16 -12.42
C TYR A 18 8.51 2.84 -13.17
N ILE A 19 9.19 1.89 -12.55
CA ILE A 19 9.14 0.46 -12.91
C ILE A 19 8.55 -0.28 -11.72
N PHE A 20 7.51 -1.09 -11.97
CA PHE A 20 7.03 -2.08 -11.02
C PHE A 20 7.35 -3.48 -11.58
N ASP A 21 8.28 -4.17 -10.93
CA ASP A 21 8.73 -5.51 -11.30
C ASP A 21 7.84 -6.57 -10.65
N THR A 22 7.07 -7.27 -11.48
CA THR A 22 6.11 -8.27 -11.01
C THR A 22 6.76 -9.58 -10.58
N ASP A 23 7.99 -9.87 -11.02
CA ASP A 23 8.74 -11.03 -10.54
C ASP A 23 9.21 -10.81 -9.09
N ILE A 24 9.70 -9.59 -8.78
CA ILE A 24 10.03 -9.20 -7.39
C ILE A 24 8.77 -9.20 -6.51
N LEU A 25 7.64 -8.74 -7.07
CA LEU A 25 6.36 -8.76 -6.38
C LEU A 25 5.93 -10.19 -6.02
N ALA A 26 6.03 -11.11 -6.97
CA ALA A 26 5.73 -12.53 -6.75
C ALA A 26 6.70 -13.18 -5.74
N GLU A 27 8.00 -12.89 -5.83
CA GLU A 27 9.00 -13.35 -4.86
C GLU A 27 8.64 -12.88 -3.43
N GLN A 28 8.19 -11.64 -3.28
CA GLN A 28 7.79 -11.10 -1.98
C GLN A 28 6.53 -11.79 -1.42
N VAL A 29 5.52 -12.04 -2.27
CA VAL A 29 4.32 -12.79 -1.85
C VAL A 29 4.68 -14.22 -1.47
N ASN A 30 5.52 -14.89 -2.26
CA ASN A 30 6.00 -16.25 -1.97
C ASN A 30 6.78 -16.31 -0.64
N LYS A 31 7.60 -15.31 -0.35
CA LYS A 31 8.30 -15.18 0.95
C LYS A 31 7.29 -15.09 2.11
N ILE A 32 6.25 -14.30 1.95
CA ILE A 32 5.19 -14.12 2.96
C ILE A 32 4.44 -15.45 3.15
N ARG A 33 4.00 -16.10 2.07
CA ARG A 33 3.33 -17.40 2.11
C ARG A 33 4.20 -18.48 2.76
N GLY A 34 5.49 -18.53 2.41
CA GLY A 34 6.43 -19.47 3.00
C GLY A 34 6.60 -19.35 4.51
N ALA A 35 6.47 -18.13 5.06
CA ALA A 35 6.55 -17.89 6.49
C ALA A 35 5.23 -18.18 7.22
N LEU A 36 4.08 -17.81 6.62
CA LEU A 36 2.76 -17.87 7.25
C LEU A 36 2.07 -19.23 7.07
N GLY A 37 2.36 -19.95 5.98
CA GLY A 37 1.62 -21.16 5.57
C GLY A 37 0.36 -20.85 4.77
N GLU A 38 -0.31 -21.90 4.30
CA GLU A 38 -1.49 -21.82 3.43
C GLU A 38 -2.79 -21.48 4.17
N ASP A 39 -2.82 -21.66 5.49
CA ASP A 39 -4.02 -21.43 6.32
C ASP A 39 -4.28 -19.95 6.61
N VAL A 40 -3.33 -19.06 6.28
CA VAL A 40 -3.44 -17.61 6.49
C VAL A 40 -3.76 -16.94 5.16
N GLU A 41 -4.90 -16.27 5.08
CA GLU A 41 -5.29 -15.52 3.89
C GLU A 41 -4.50 -14.20 3.76
N LEU A 42 -4.21 -13.80 2.52
CA LEU A 42 -3.58 -12.52 2.22
C LEU A 42 -4.59 -11.57 1.56
N CYS A 43 -4.85 -10.45 2.21
CA CYS A 43 -5.63 -9.33 1.66
C CYS A 43 -4.68 -8.22 1.22
N TYR A 44 -4.68 -7.90 -0.08
CA TYR A 44 -3.87 -6.80 -0.58
C TYR A 44 -4.60 -5.46 -0.45
N ALA A 45 -4.04 -4.54 0.34
CA ALA A 45 -4.54 -3.17 0.43
C ALA A 45 -4.11 -2.38 -0.82
N MET A 46 -5.02 -2.28 -1.82
CA MET A 46 -4.67 -1.78 -3.14
C MET A 46 -4.25 -0.30 -3.17
N LYS A 47 -4.61 0.48 -2.14
CA LYS A 47 -4.12 1.87 -1.94
C LYS A 47 -2.59 1.98 -1.97
N ALA A 48 -1.88 0.89 -1.66
CA ALA A 48 -0.42 0.87 -1.73
C ALA A 48 0.09 0.99 -3.16
N ASN A 49 -0.51 0.26 -4.10
CA ASN A 49 -0.20 0.37 -5.53
C ASN A 49 -1.32 -0.25 -6.38
N PRO A 50 -2.18 0.57 -7.00
CA PRO A 50 -3.27 0.07 -7.84
C PRO A 50 -2.81 -0.51 -9.18
N PHE A 51 -1.56 -0.24 -9.62
CA PHE A 51 -1.08 -0.68 -10.93
C PHE A 51 -0.72 -2.16 -11.00
N VAL A 52 -0.50 -2.80 -9.86
CA VAL A 52 -0.06 -4.22 -9.78
C VAL A 52 -1.17 -5.19 -9.38
N ILE A 53 -2.43 -4.74 -9.26
CA ILE A 53 -3.53 -5.57 -8.76
C ILE A 53 -3.79 -6.78 -9.66
N LYS A 54 -3.65 -6.61 -10.99
CA LYS A 54 -3.90 -7.72 -11.93
C LYS A 54 -2.84 -8.81 -11.80
N ASP A 55 -1.61 -8.41 -11.53
CA ASP A 55 -0.50 -9.34 -11.33
C ASP A 55 -0.56 -10.05 -9.95
N LEU A 56 -1.30 -9.48 -8.99
CA LEU A 56 -1.54 -10.06 -7.68
C LEU A 56 -2.78 -10.97 -7.61
N GLU A 57 -3.69 -10.92 -8.58
CA GLU A 57 -5.01 -11.58 -8.48
C GLU A 57 -4.92 -13.09 -8.19
N GLU A 58 -3.93 -13.77 -8.78
CA GLU A 58 -3.77 -15.22 -8.62
C GLU A 58 -3.01 -15.61 -7.35
N VAL A 59 -2.35 -14.65 -6.68
CA VAL A 59 -1.45 -14.94 -5.54
C VAL A 59 -1.92 -14.39 -4.21
N VAL A 60 -2.97 -13.52 -4.21
CA VAL A 60 -3.64 -13.05 -3.01
C VAL A 60 -5.10 -13.53 -2.96
N ASP A 61 -5.65 -13.63 -1.76
CA ASP A 61 -7.01 -14.13 -1.54
C ASP A 61 -8.06 -13.05 -1.71
N SER A 62 -7.72 -11.79 -1.34
CA SER A 62 -8.64 -10.66 -1.43
C SER A 62 -7.92 -9.32 -1.64
N PHE A 63 -8.72 -8.29 -1.99
CA PHE A 63 -8.28 -6.91 -2.20
C PHE A 63 -9.11 -5.97 -1.32
N GLU A 64 -8.47 -5.20 -0.44
CA GLU A 64 -9.12 -4.11 0.27
C GLU A 64 -9.15 -2.86 -0.62
N VAL A 65 -10.36 -2.32 -0.85
CA VAL A 65 -10.61 -1.07 -1.55
C VAL A 65 -11.23 -0.04 -0.61
N CYS A 66 -10.72 1.18 -0.60
CA CYS A 66 -11.09 2.22 0.35
C CYS A 66 -11.84 3.39 -0.28
N SER A 67 -12.13 3.34 -1.57
CA SER A 67 -12.85 4.40 -2.30
C SER A 67 -13.61 3.86 -3.50
N PRO A 68 -14.64 4.58 -3.99
CA PRO A 68 -15.31 4.25 -5.25
C PRO A 68 -14.38 4.22 -6.45
N GLY A 69 -13.34 5.08 -6.44
CA GLY A 69 -12.32 5.10 -7.48
C GLY A 69 -11.50 3.82 -7.53
N GLU A 70 -11.07 3.31 -6.38
CA GLU A 70 -10.38 2.02 -6.29
C GLU A 70 -11.29 0.86 -6.71
N PHE A 71 -12.56 0.89 -6.32
CA PHE A 71 -13.55 -0.08 -6.74
C PHE A 71 -13.69 -0.13 -8.27
N ALA A 72 -13.83 1.03 -8.91
CA ALA A 72 -13.89 1.14 -10.37
C ALA A 72 -12.58 0.69 -11.06
N ILE A 73 -11.43 0.82 -10.41
CA ILE A 73 -10.16 0.27 -10.93
C ILE A 73 -10.21 -1.27 -10.93
N CYS A 74 -10.73 -1.91 -9.88
CA CYS A 74 -10.91 -3.36 -9.85
C CYS A 74 -11.81 -3.84 -10.99
N GLU A 75 -12.95 -3.17 -11.22
CA GLU A 75 -13.86 -3.48 -12.33
C GLU A 75 -13.17 -3.37 -13.69
N ARG A 76 -12.48 -2.26 -13.95
CA ARG A 76 -11.77 -2.03 -15.22
C ARG A 76 -10.61 -3.00 -15.44
N ALA A 77 -9.93 -3.41 -14.39
CA ALA A 77 -8.88 -4.41 -14.46
C ALA A 77 -9.41 -5.84 -14.65
N GLY A 78 -10.73 -6.04 -14.55
CA GLY A 78 -11.37 -7.35 -14.64
C GLY A 78 -10.99 -8.27 -13.48
N ILE A 79 -10.83 -7.70 -12.28
CA ILE A 79 -10.61 -8.47 -11.06
C ILE A 79 -11.88 -9.25 -10.71
N ASN A 80 -11.73 -10.48 -10.23
CA ASN A 80 -12.85 -11.20 -9.65
C ASN A 80 -13.39 -10.43 -8.44
N MET A 81 -14.55 -9.78 -8.61
CA MET A 81 -15.14 -8.94 -7.57
C MET A 81 -15.50 -9.71 -6.30
N GLY A 82 -15.61 -11.04 -6.36
CA GLY A 82 -15.73 -11.89 -5.18
C GLY A 82 -14.52 -11.88 -4.25
N LYS A 83 -13.37 -11.34 -4.70
CA LYS A 83 -12.18 -11.10 -3.89
C LYS A 83 -12.14 -9.69 -3.26
N VAL A 84 -13.13 -8.83 -3.52
CA VAL A 84 -13.11 -7.44 -3.05
C VAL A 84 -13.71 -7.30 -1.66
N ILE A 85 -13.01 -6.57 -0.79
CA ILE A 85 -13.47 -6.10 0.51
C ILE A 85 -13.65 -4.59 0.42
N MET A 86 -14.90 -4.13 0.47
CA MET A 86 -15.25 -2.72 0.36
C MET A 86 -15.14 -2.03 1.73
N SER A 87 -13.98 -1.44 1.97
CA SER A 87 -13.63 -0.67 3.16
C SER A 87 -13.90 0.85 3.00
N GLY A 88 -13.18 1.65 3.74
CA GLY A 88 -13.18 3.11 3.66
C GLY A 88 -14.13 3.78 4.64
N VAL A 89 -13.65 4.89 5.21
CA VAL A 89 -14.34 5.67 6.26
C VAL A 89 -15.53 6.48 5.75
N HIS A 90 -15.63 6.69 4.45
CA HIS A 90 -16.72 7.44 3.83
C HIS A 90 -17.48 6.54 2.85
N LYS A 91 -18.59 6.01 3.32
CA LYS A 91 -19.52 5.21 2.51
C LYS A 91 -20.72 6.06 2.13
N LYS A 92 -20.93 6.31 0.86
CA LYS A 92 -22.12 6.93 0.33
C LYS A 92 -23.18 5.90 0.01
N LEU A 93 -24.44 6.28 0.16
CA LEU A 93 -25.58 5.42 -0.15
C LEU A 93 -25.52 4.91 -1.59
N GLU A 94 -25.28 5.81 -2.55
CA GLU A 94 -25.23 5.47 -3.97
C GLU A 94 -24.10 4.49 -4.33
N ASP A 95 -22.96 4.57 -3.65
CA ASP A 95 -21.83 3.65 -3.88
C ASP A 95 -22.16 2.24 -3.35
N VAL A 96 -22.83 2.17 -2.19
CA VAL A 96 -23.28 0.91 -1.61
C VAL A 96 -24.40 0.29 -2.45
N GLU A 97 -25.40 1.07 -2.88
CA GLU A 97 -26.47 0.61 -3.78
C GLU A 97 -25.90 0.07 -5.10
N TYR A 98 -24.93 0.77 -5.68
CA TYR A 98 -24.24 0.30 -6.89
C TYR A 98 -23.59 -1.06 -6.67
N ALA A 99 -22.78 -1.19 -5.61
CA ALA A 99 -22.07 -2.41 -5.31
C ALA A 99 -23.03 -3.60 -5.01
N LEU A 100 -24.11 -3.36 -4.25
CA LEU A 100 -25.11 -4.39 -3.98
C LEU A 100 -25.86 -4.83 -5.23
N ASN A 101 -26.29 -3.91 -6.08
CA ASN A 101 -27.02 -4.22 -7.31
C ASN A 101 -26.20 -5.04 -8.30
N HIS A 102 -24.87 -4.85 -8.35
CA HIS A 102 -24.02 -5.52 -9.31
C HIS A 102 -23.38 -6.80 -8.77
N TYR A 103 -23.09 -6.85 -7.47
CA TYR A 103 -22.25 -7.90 -6.89
C TYR A 103 -22.87 -8.60 -5.69
N GLY A 104 -23.88 -8.00 -5.03
CA GLY A 104 -24.63 -8.63 -3.95
C GLY A 104 -23.76 -9.17 -2.82
N ASP A 105 -23.93 -10.46 -2.53
CA ASP A 105 -23.21 -11.21 -1.50
C ASP A 105 -21.78 -11.62 -1.87
N LYS A 106 -21.34 -11.34 -3.10
CA LYS A 106 -19.97 -11.67 -3.53
C LYS A 106 -18.91 -10.85 -2.82
N ILE A 107 -19.24 -9.59 -2.46
CA ILE A 107 -18.36 -8.63 -1.81
C ILE A 107 -18.51 -8.73 -0.29
N ILE A 108 -17.43 -8.48 0.44
CA ILE A 108 -17.44 -8.23 1.88
C ILE A 108 -17.41 -6.72 2.11
N TYR A 109 -18.22 -6.23 3.05
CA TYR A 109 -18.27 -4.81 3.41
C TYR A 109 -17.71 -4.61 4.82
N THR A 110 -16.92 -3.54 5.05
CA THR A 110 -16.49 -3.19 6.40
C THR A 110 -17.45 -2.18 7.03
N VAL A 111 -17.70 -2.33 8.32
CA VAL A 111 -18.50 -1.42 9.14
C VAL A 111 -17.59 -0.73 10.14
N GLU A 112 -17.44 0.59 10.02
CA GLU A 112 -16.58 1.42 10.86
C GLU A 112 -17.37 2.36 11.79
N SER A 113 -18.68 2.36 11.68
CA SER A 113 -19.58 3.20 12.48
C SER A 113 -21.01 2.70 12.44
N LEU A 114 -21.86 3.19 13.36
CA LEU A 114 -23.29 2.92 13.32
C LEU A 114 -23.96 3.45 12.03
N SER A 115 -23.47 4.56 11.50
CA SER A 115 -23.95 5.11 10.23
C SER A 115 -23.68 4.16 9.05
N HIS A 116 -22.49 3.52 9.01
CA HIS A 116 -22.20 2.48 8.00
C HIS A 116 -23.13 1.28 8.13
N TRP A 117 -23.37 0.83 9.37
CA TRP A 117 -24.33 -0.23 9.64
C TRP A 117 -25.71 0.10 9.08
N GLN A 118 -26.23 1.31 9.40
CA GLN A 118 -27.55 1.77 8.94
C GLN A 118 -27.66 1.86 7.42
N ILE A 119 -26.63 2.34 6.73
CA ILE A 119 -26.61 2.40 5.26
C ILE A 119 -26.68 1.00 4.68
N LEU A 120 -25.85 0.07 5.17
CA LEU A 120 -25.80 -1.30 4.68
C LEU A 120 -27.12 -2.05 4.98
N ASP A 121 -27.69 -1.87 6.15
CA ASP A 121 -28.98 -2.46 6.53
C ASP A 121 -30.13 -1.94 5.66
N ALA A 122 -30.22 -0.62 5.48
CA ALA A 122 -31.24 -0.01 4.63
C ALA A 122 -31.13 -0.50 3.16
N CYS A 123 -29.91 -0.51 2.59
CA CYS A 123 -29.70 -0.96 1.21
C CYS A 123 -29.99 -2.45 1.04
N SER A 124 -29.47 -3.31 1.92
CA SER A 124 -29.68 -4.75 1.84
C SER A 124 -31.15 -5.14 1.99
N THR A 125 -31.86 -4.48 2.90
CA THR A 125 -33.30 -4.68 3.10
C THR A 125 -34.12 -4.19 1.89
N LEU A 126 -33.81 -2.98 1.38
CA LEU A 126 -34.52 -2.43 0.21
C LEU A 126 -34.35 -3.29 -1.03
N LEU A 127 -33.14 -3.78 -1.26
CA LEU A 127 -32.79 -4.61 -2.42
C LEU A 127 -33.05 -6.11 -2.20
N GLN A 128 -33.46 -6.52 -0.99
CA GLN A 128 -33.62 -7.92 -0.57
C GLN A 128 -32.38 -8.78 -0.91
N THR A 129 -31.19 -8.20 -0.70
CA THR A 129 -29.91 -8.79 -1.08
C THR A 129 -29.08 -9.11 0.15
N PRO A 130 -28.72 -10.39 0.39
CA PRO A 130 -27.85 -10.73 1.50
C PRO A 130 -26.45 -10.16 1.32
N ILE A 131 -25.83 -9.73 2.43
CA ILE A 131 -24.47 -9.20 2.45
C ILE A 131 -23.67 -9.78 3.59
N ARG A 132 -22.34 -9.75 3.43
CA ARG A 132 -21.36 -10.17 4.43
C ARG A 132 -20.59 -8.95 4.93
N VAL A 133 -20.44 -8.83 6.24
CA VAL A 133 -19.75 -7.66 6.83
C VAL A 133 -18.64 -8.06 7.81
N LEU A 134 -17.62 -7.23 7.88
CA LEU A 134 -16.62 -7.23 8.95
C LEU A 134 -16.82 -5.98 9.81
N LEU A 135 -16.82 -6.15 11.12
CA LEU A 135 -16.90 -5.03 12.07
C LEU A 135 -15.47 -4.57 12.39
N ARG A 136 -15.17 -3.31 12.09
CA ARG A 136 -13.84 -2.77 12.35
C ARG A 136 -13.73 -2.27 13.79
N LEU A 137 -12.83 -2.90 14.55
CA LEU A 137 -12.46 -2.49 15.90
C LEU A 137 -11.49 -1.29 15.84
N THR A 138 -11.73 -0.26 16.65
CA THR A 138 -10.84 0.89 16.72
C THR A 138 -9.52 0.56 17.41
N SER A 139 -8.46 1.23 16.99
CA SER A 139 -7.17 1.25 17.67
C SER A 139 -6.96 2.56 18.47
N GLY A 140 -8.06 3.32 18.73
CA GLY A 140 -8.01 4.58 19.47
C GLY A 140 -7.80 5.82 18.59
N ASN A 141 -8.15 5.75 17.31
CA ASN A 141 -8.10 6.86 16.36
C ASN A 141 -9.46 7.03 15.64
N GLN A 142 -9.51 7.79 14.54
CA GLN A 142 -10.75 8.05 13.78
C GLN A 142 -11.33 6.83 13.05
N PHE A 143 -10.69 5.69 13.08
CA PHE A 143 -11.12 4.48 12.38
C PHE A 143 -11.75 3.47 13.34
N GLY A 144 -12.82 2.82 12.85
CA GLY A 144 -13.45 1.72 13.54
C GLY A 144 -14.33 2.13 14.73
N MET A 145 -14.89 1.14 15.40
CA MET A 145 -15.85 1.25 16.51
C MET A 145 -15.23 0.75 17.80
N ASP A 146 -15.67 1.30 18.93
CA ASP A 146 -15.32 0.78 20.27
C ASP A 146 -15.91 -0.64 20.47
N GLU A 147 -15.26 -1.44 21.32
CA GLU A 147 -15.72 -2.78 21.68
C GLU A 147 -17.20 -2.80 22.13
N SER A 148 -17.62 -1.82 22.93
CA SER A 148 -18.99 -1.71 23.42
C SER A 148 -20.02 -1.62 22.30
N LEU A 149 -19.72 -0.86 21.23
CA LEU A 149 -20.62 -0.74 20.07
C LEU A 149 -20.62 -2.02 19.24
N ILE A 150 -19.45 -2.66 19.06
CA ILE A 150 -19.37 -3.97 18.38
C ILE A 150 -20.20 -5.00 19.14
N ARG A 151 -20.09 -5.08 20.48
CA ARG A 151 -20.87 -5.98 21.31
C ARG A 151 -22.38 -5.74 21.17
N GLN A 152 -22.83 -4.49 21.12
CA GLN A 152 -24.24 -4.16 20.86
C GLN A 152 -24.72 -4.64 19.48
N ILE A 153 -23.92 -4.43 18.43
CA ILE A 153 -24.26 -4.91 17.09
C ILE A 153 -24.31 -6.44 17.06
N VAL A 154 -23.37 -7.11 17.70
CA VAL A 154 -23.31 -8.58 17.79
C VAL A 154 -24.49 -9.13 18.59
N GLU A 155 -24.90 -8.51 19.68
CA GLU A 155 -26.09 -8.89 20.45
C GLU A 155 -27.37 -8.77 19.62
N GLY A 156 -27.53 -7.67 18.87
CA GLY A 156 -28.65 -7.43 17.96
C GLY A 156 -28.53 -8.04 16.57
N ARG A 157 -27.61 -9.01 16.35
CA ARG A 157 -27.18 -9.52 15.02
C ARG A 157 -28.21 -10.28 14.17
N ALA A 158 -29.41 -10.52 14.71
CA ALA A 158 -30.46 -11.19 13.96
C ALA A 158 -31.06 -10.29 12.88
N HIS A 159 -30.30 -10.01 11.83
CA HIS A 159 -30.74 -9.30 10.65
C HIS A 159 -31.00 -10.26 9.50
N GLU A 160 -32.06 -10.00 8.73
CA GLU A 160 -32.50 -10.88 7.66
C GLU A 160 -31.48 -10.94 6.51
N PHE A 161 -30.85 -9.81 6.20
CA PHE A 161 -29.95 -9.67 5.04
C PHE A 161 -28.47 -9.43 5.41
N ILE A 162 -28.11 -9.28 6.68
CA ILE A 162 -26.73 -9.02 7.07
C ILE A 162 -26.15 -10.22 7.84
N THR A 163 -25.05 -10.75 7.33
CA THR A 163 -24.24 -11.75 8.02
C THR A 163 -22.93 -11.12 8.49
N ILE A 164 -22.70 -11.06 9.81
CA ILE A 164 -21.41 -10.64 10.36
C ILE A 164 -20.46 -11.84 10.26
N GLU A 165 -19.37 -11.70 9.48
CA GLU A 165 -18.36 -12.75 9.35
C GLU A 165 -17.25 -12.64 10.38
N GLY A 166 -16.94 -11.41 10.82
CA GLY A 166 -15.85 -11.27 11.73
C GLY A 166 -15.46 -9.83 12.06
N ILE A 167 -14.20 -9.71 12.47
CA ILE A 167 -13.60 -8.48 12.97
C ILE A 167 -12.46 -8.05 12.05
N GLN A 168 -12.36 -6.74 11.78
CA GLN A 168 -11.21 -6.13 11.13
C GLN A 168 -10.47 -5.22 12.13
N TYR A 169 -9.14 -5.20 12.10
CA TYR A 169 -8.32 -4.37 12.96
C TYR A 169 -7.03 -3.91 12.30
N PHE A 170 -6.73 -2.61 12.40
CA PHE A 170 -5.47 -2.02 11.96
C PHE A 170 -5.06 -0.88 12.89
N SER A 171 -3.83 -0.90 13.40
CA SER A 171 -3.33 0.09 14.39
C SER A 171 -2.17 0.95 13.87
N GLY A 172 -1.81 0.83 12.59
CA GLY A 172 -0.74 1.62 11.98
C GLY A 172 0.27 0.81 11.17
N THR A 173 1.12 1.54 10.45
CA THR A 173 2.14 0.99 9.53
C THR A 173 3.55 1.11 10.12
N GLN A 174 4.53 0.43 9.49
CA GLN A 174 5.96 0.50 9.86
C GLN A 174 6.22 0.17 11.33
N LYS A 175 5.53 -0.81 11.87
CA LYS A 175 5.72 -1.28 13.25
C LYS A 175 7.05 -2.02 13.37
N LYS A 176 7.89 -1.59 14.31
CA LYS A 176 9.22 -2.17 14.58
C LYS A 176 9.29 -2.92 15.93
N SER A 177 8.17 -3.09 16.61
CA SER A 177 8.11 -3.77 17.92
C SER A 177 7.37 -5.09 17.81
N ILE A 178 8.09 -6.19 18.01
CA ILE A 178 7.53 -7.56 18.09
C ILE A 178 6.52 -7.63 19.23
N THR A 179 6.88 -7.13 20.42
CA THR A 179 5.99 -7.13 21.59
C THR A 179 4.68 -6.40 21.34
N LYS A 180 4.69 -5.29 20.56
CA LYS A 180 3.46 -4.60 20.20
C LYS A 180 2.58 -5.47 19.31
N LEU A 181 3.16 -6.16 18.34
CA LEU A 181 2.46 -7.08 17.46
C LEU A 181 1.86 -8.26 18.22
N GLU A 182 2.63 -8.88 19.12
CA GLU A 182 2.18 -9.98 19.98
C GLU A 182 1.02 -9.54 20.89
N ASN A 183 1.13 -8.38 21.53
CA ASN A 183 0.07 -7.85 22.39
C ASN A 183 -1.22 -7.54 21.62
N GLU A 184 -1.12 -7.00 20.41
CA GLU A 184 -2.29 -6.76 19.54
C GLU A 184 -3.00 -8.08 19.20
N LEU A 185 -2.26 -9.10 18.76
CA LEU A 185 -2.84 -10.41 18.44
C LEU A 185 -3.43 -11.10 19.66
N HIS A 186 -2.79 -10.99 20.81
CA HIS A 186 -3.35 -11.51 22.05
C HIS A 186 -4.66 -10.81 22.44
N MET A 187 -4.72 -9.50 22.36
CA MET A 187 -5.93 -8.71 22.61
C MET A 187 -7.05 -9.11 21.66
N LEU A 188 -6.75 -9.25 20.37
CA LEU A 188 -7.74 -9.64 19.36
C LEU A 188 -8.25 -11.07 19.57
N ASP A 189 -7.38 -12.02 19.91
CA ASP A 189 -7.75 -13.39 20.24
C ASP A 189 -8.70 -13.43 21.45
N GLN A 190 -8.36 -12.68 22.49
CA GLN A 190 -9.20 -12.56 23.68
C GLN A 190 -10.57 -11.96 23.34
N PHE A 191 -10.60 -10.84 22.59
CA PHE A 191 -11.86 -10.20 22.19
C PHE A 191 -12.75 -11.13 21.35
N CYS A 192 -12.18 -11.86 20.39
CA CYS A 192 -12.93 -12.83 19.59
C CYS A 192 -13.51 -13.98 20.46
N ARG A 193 -12.77 -14.47 21.45
CA ARG A 193 -13.26 -15.48 22.39
C ARG A 193 -14.36 -14.97 23.31
N GLU A 194 -14.24 -13.73 23.80
CA GLU A 194 -15.27 -13.07 24.61
C GLU A 194 -16.58 -12.90 23.83
N LEU A 195 -16.53 -12.52 22.54
CA LEU A 195 -17.71 -12.47 21.69
C LEU A 195 -18.42 -13.83 21.58
N TYR A 196 -17.66 -14.93 21.56
CA TYR A 196 -18.25 -16.27 21.58
C TYR A 196 -18.81 -16.62 22.96
N GLN A 197 -18.11 -16.36 24.04
CA GLN A 197 -18.52 -16.70 25.40
C GLN A 197 -19.76 -15.93 25.86
N ASP A 198 -19.81 -14.61 25.57
CA ASP A 198 -20.85 -13.72 26.08
C ASP A 198 -22.10 -13.74 25.20
N TYR A 199 -21.94 -13.91 23.88
CA TYR A 199 -23.03 -13.76 22.92
C TYR A 199 -23.26 -14.99 22.04
N GLY A 200 -22.47 -16.06 22.17
CA GLY A 200 -22.52 -17.24 21.28
C GLY A 200 -22.19 -16.85 19.82
N PHE A 201 -21.36 -15.81 19.61
CA PHE A 201 -21.00 -15.34 18.28
C PHE A 201 -19.60 -15.84 17.90
N PRO A 202 -19.48 -16.85 16.99
CA PRO A 202 -18.18 -17.28 16.50
C PRO A 202 -17.65 -16.28 15.47
N VAL A 203 -16.49 -15.68 15.76
CA VAL A 203 -15.75 -14.88 14.78
C VAL A 203 -15.16 -15.84 13.74
N LYS A 204 -15.70 -15.83 12.53
CA LYS A 204 -15.24 -16.72 11.44
C LYS A 204 -13.97 -16.20 10.76
N ARG A 205 -13.82 -14.87 10.69
CA ARG A 205 -12.69 -14.18 10.04
C ARG A 205 -12.16 -13.06 10.93
N LEU A 206 -10.88 -13.10 11.22
CA LEU A 206 -10.12 -11.98 11.78
C LEU A 206 -9.26 -11.39 10.68
N GLU A 207 -9.61 -10.20 10.19
CA GLU A 207 -8.80 -9.44 9.24
C GLU A 207 -7.89 -8.48 10.01
N TYR A 208 -6.60 -8.76 9.99
CA TYR A 208 -5.61 -8.04 10.76
C TYR A 208 -4.57 -7.35 9.88
N GLY A 209 -4.41 -6.04 10.03
CA GLY A 209 -3.35 -5.27 9.40
C GLY A 209 -2.10 -5.21 10.30
N PRO A 210 -1.09 -6.06 10.08
CA PRO A 210 0.09 -6.14 10.96
C PRO A 210 0.98 -4.91 10.84
N GLY A 211 0.90 -4.17 9.73
CA GLY A 211 1.72 -2.99 9.50
C GLY A 211 3.22 -3.27 9.51
N LEU A 212 3.64 -4.41 8.94
CA LEU A 212 5.05 -4.83 8.89
C LEU A 212 5.94 -3.76 8.27
N PRO A 213 7.17 -3.57 8.78
CA PRO A 213 8.07 -2.53 8.33
C PRO A 213 8.76 -2.90 7.01
N ILE A 214 9.09 -1.87 6.25
CA ILE A 214 10.05 -1.91 5.14
C ILE A 214 11.26 -1.08 5.52
N CYS A 215 12.45 -1.62 5.32
CA CYS A 215 13.71 -0.92 5.50
C CYS A 215 13.99 -0.07 4.25
N TYR A 216 13.62 1.21 4.29
CA TYR A 216 13.75 2.14 3.17
C TYR A 216 15.12 2.81 3.06
N PHE A 217 15.80 3.01 4.18
CA PHE A 217 16.97 3.88 4.28
C PHE A 217 18.21 3.10 4.69
N GLU A 218 19.38 3.55 4.21
CA GLU A 218 20.66 2.89 4.43
C GLU A 218 21.02 2.72 5.92
N GLU A 219 20.62 3.69 6.76
CA GLU A 219 20.92 3.67 8.18
C GLU A 219 19.97 2.77 9.00
N GLU A 220 18.92 2.22 8.38
CA GLU A 220 17.93 1.39 9.07
C GLU A 220 18.40 -0.06 9.16
N LYS A 221 18.19 -0.65 10.35
CA LYS A 221 18.39 -2.09 10.50
C LYS A 221 17.25 -2.83 9.80
N ASN A 222 17.60 -3.77 8.93
CA ASN A 222 16.62 -4.63 8.28
C ASN A 222 16.12 -5.70 9.26
N GLU A 223 14.88 -5.56 9.71
CA GLU A 223 14.19 -6.48 10.62
C GLU A 223 12.95 -7.11 9.96
N GLU A 224 12.79 -6.97 8.63
CA GLU A 224 11.62 -7.43 7.89
C GLU A 224 11.33 -8.92 8.11
N GLU A 225 12.36 -9.77 7.98
CA GLU A 225 12.24 -11.22 8.14
C GLU A 225 11.94 -11.61 9.59
N LEU A 226 12.62 -10.97 10.55
CA LEU A 226 12.39 -11.20 11.96
C LEU A 226 10.94 -10.88 12.35
N MET A 227 10.42 -9.75 11.90
CA MET A 227 9.04 -9.31 12.15
C MET A 227 8.03 -10.28 11.50
N LEU A 228 8.29 -10.73 10.27
CA LEU A 228 7.42 -11.68 9.57
C LEU A 228 7.36 -13.03 10.28
N ASN A 229 8.51 -13.56 10.71
CA ASN A 229 8.57 -14.84 11.44
C ASN A 229 7.89 -14.75 12.82
N SER A 230 8.05 -13.61 13.51
CA SER A 230 7.37 -13.38 14.80
C SER A 230 5.85 -13.28 14.61
N LEU A 231 5.39 -12.61 13.54
CA LEU A 231 3.98 -12.59 13.18
C LEU A 231 3.43 -13.99 12.93
N ALA A 232 4.13 -14.80 12.14
CA ALA A 232 3.73 -16.18 11.84
C ALA A 232 3.61 -17.04 13.10
N LEU A 233 4.56 -16.91 14.04
CA LEU A 233 4.52 -17.62 15.32
C LEU A 233 3.32 -17.15 16.18
N SER A 234 3.07 -15.85 16.24
CA SER A 234 1.96 -15.30 17.03
C SER A 234 0.59 -15.75 16.49
N ILE A 235 0.43 -15.82 15.15
CA ILE A 235 -0.81 -16.32 14.54
C ILE A 235 -1.07 -17.78 14.88
N LYS A 236 -0.04 -18.63 14.88
CA LYS A 236 -0.17 -20.05 15.26
C LYS A 236 -0.65 -20.27 16.71
N ASN A 237 -0.46 -19.28 17.57
CA ASN A 237 -0.87 -19.33 18.98
C ASN A 237 -2.29 -18.78 19.21
N LEU A 238 -3.01 -18.31 18.20
CA LEU A 238 -4.39 -17.85 18.33
C LEU A 238 -5.33 -19.02 18.57
N THR A 239 -6.37 -18.79 19.38
CA THR A 239 -7.28 -19.84 19.85
C THR A 239 -8.76 -19.56 19.58
N PHE A 240 -9.11 -18.45 18.94
CA PHE A 240 -10.50 -18.08 18.65
C PHE A 240 -11.21 -18.99 17.64
N GLY A 241 -10.48 -19.78 16.86
CA GLY A 241 -11.02 -20.86 16.02
C GLY A 241 -11.50 -20.45 14.62
N GLY A 242 -11.33 -19.17 14.22
CA GLY A 242 -11.63 -18.70 12.86
C GLY A 242 -10.40 -18.58 11.98
N THR A 243 -10.61 -18.15 10.73
CA THR A 243 -9.55 -17.86 9.75
C THR A 243 -8.91 -16.49 10.03
N VAL A 244 -7.59 -16.40 9.87
CA VAL A 244 -6.86 -15.14 9.90
C VAL A 244 -6.59 -14.69 8.47
N ALA A 245 -6.97 -13.44 8.17
CA ALA A 245 -6.59 -12.75 6.95
C ALA A 245 -5.66 -11.58 7.29
N LEU A 246 -4.54 -11.46 6.57
CA LEU A 246 -3.59 -10.39 6.80
C LEU A 246 -3.74 -9.30 5.73
N GLU A 247 -4.18 -8.11 6.15
CA GLU A 247 -4.24 -6.93 5.29
C GLU A 247 -2.86 -6.31 5.15
N MET A 248 -2.24 -6.45 3.99
CA MET A 248 -0.91 -5.94 3.69
C MET A 248 -0.90 -5.15 2.38
N GLY A 249 -0.35 -3.94 2.40
CA GLY A 249 -0.10 -3.14 1.19
C GLY A 249 1.40 -2.89 1.00
N ARG A 250 1.96 -2.07 1.87
CA ARG A 250 3.37 -1.65 1.83
C ARG A 250 4.35 -2.81 1.80
N PHE A 251 4.18 -3.78 2.67
CA PHE A 251 5.10 -4.91 2.80
C PHE A 251 5.13 -5.81 1.56
N ILE A 252 4.00 -5.89 0.83
CA ILE A 252 3.92 -6.60 -0.44
C ILE A 252 4.52 -5.77 -1.57
N ALA A 253 4.09 -4.51 -1.74
CA ALA A 253 4.37 -3.75 -2.95
C ALA A 253 5.69 -2.95 -2.93
N ALA A 254 6.17 -2.49 -1.77
CA ALA A 254 7.33 -1.59 -1.74
C ALA A 254 8.58 -2.16 -2.45
N PRO A 255 8.95 -3.44 -2.27
CA PRO A 255 10.17 -3.98 -2.88
C PRO A 255 10.17 -3.99 -4.41
N CYS A 256 8.99 -4.07 -5.05
CA CYS A 256 8.90 -4.22 -6.51
C CYS A 256 9.13 -2.92 -7.29
N GLY A 257 9.20 -1.77 -6.61
CA GLY A 257 9.21 -0.47 -7.27
C GLY A 257 10.58 0.17 -7.37
N PHE A 258 10.82 0.77 -8.55
CA PHE A 258 11.98 1.60 -8.86
C PHE A 258 11.51 2.92 -9.46
N TYR A 259 12.00 4.03 -8.94
CA TYR A 259 11.77 5.34 -9.53
C TYR A 259 13.03 5.84 -10.22
N VAL A 260 12.95 6.15 -11.49
CA VAL A 260 14.06 6.53 -12.36
C VAL A 260 13.94 8.00 -12.73
N THR A 261 15.00 8.76 -12.50
CA THR A 261 15.09 10.18 -12.82
C THR A 261 16.47 10.52 -13.38
N SER A 262 16.60 11.56 -14.19
CA SER A 262 17.87 11.98 -14.81
C SER A 262 18.40 13.27 -14.20
N VAL A 263 19.71 13.36 -14.08
CA VAL A 263 20.41 14.58 -13.71
C VAL A 263 20.33 15.57 -14.87
N VAL A 264 19.71 16.73 -14.62
CA VAL A 264 19.52 17.80 -15.65
C VAL A 264 20.42 19.01 -15.43
N ASP A 265 20.87 19.23 -14.20
CA ASP A 265 21.78 20.34 -13.88
C ASP A 265 22.65 20.05 -12.67
N GLN A 266 23.82 20.64 -12.61
CA GLN A 266 24.76 20.51 -11.50
C GLN A 266 25.39 21.86 -11.20
N LYS A 267 25.50 22.22 -9.91
CA LYS A 267 26.11 23.46 -9.48
C LYS A 267 26.70 23.38 -8.08
N THR A 268 27.62 24.27 -7.77
CA THR A 268 28.18 24.44 -6.43
C THR A 268 27.92 25.86 -5.95
N ASN A 269 27.21 26.00 -4.84
CA ASN A 269 26.91 27.29 -4.23
C ASN A 269 27.43 27.30 -2.80
N LYS A 270 28.29 28.27 -2.46
CA LYS A 270 28.85 28.42 -1.11
C LYS A 270 29.48 27.14 -0.55
N GLY A 271 30.14 26.35 -1.42
CA GLY A 271 30.80 25.11 -1.04
C GLY A 271 29.93 23.87 -1.02
N GLU A 272 28.60 23.98 -1.12
CA GLU A 272 27.66 22.85 -1.22
C GLU A 272 27.39 22.52 -2.68
N SER A 273 27.39 21.22 -3.00
CA SER A 273 27.14 20.73 -4.36
C SER A 273 25.73 20.25 -4.51
N TYR A 274 25.05 20.73 -5.53
CA TYR A 274 23.66 20.43 -5.87
C TYR A 274 23.56 19.73 -7.22
N CYS A 275 22.78 18.67 -7.24
CA CYS A 275 22.39 17.94 -8.44
C CYS A 275 20.87 18.10 -8.59
N ILE A 276 20.42 18.64 -9.72
CA ILE A 276 19.00 18.80 -10.04
C ILE A 276 18.58 17.66 -10.93
N VAL A 277 17.48 17.01 -10.58
CA VAL A 277 16.88 15.95 -11.40
C VAL A 277 15.56 16.42 -12.01
N ASP A 278 15.12 15.76 -13.10
CA ASP A 278 13.86 16.08 -13.80
C ASP A 278 12.59 15.69 -13.02
N GLY A 279 12.72 14.79 -12.02
CA GLY A 279 11.66 14.46 -11.07
C GLY A 279 11.62 15.35 -9.84
N GLY A 280 11.18 14.80 -8.69
CA GLY A 280 11.14 15.53 -7.42
C GLY A 280 10.19 14.91 -6.40
N ILE A 281 10.00 15.60 -5.25
CA ILE A 281 9.13 15.14 -4.16
C ILE A 281 7.64 15.03 -4.55
N HIS A 282 7.21 15.65 -5.62
CA HIS A 282 5.84 15.52 -6.16
C HIS A 282 5.59 14.16 -6.79
N GLN A 283 6.64 13.41 -7.09
CA GLN A 283 6.57 12.11 -7.74
C GLN A 283 7.19 10.99 -6.88
N LEU A 284 8.03 11.30 -5.92
CA LEU A 284 8.71 10.33 -5.06
C LEU A 284 8.44 10.64 -3.59
N ASN A 285 7.80 9.70 -2.91
CA ASN A 285 7.50 9.79 -1.50
C ASN A 285 7.90 8.51 -0.76
N TYR A 286 8.68 8.65 0.31
CA TYR A 286 9.03 7.58 1.24
C TYR A 286 8.41 7.84 2.61
N TYR A 287 7.81 6.83 3.20
CA TYR A 287 7.32 6.93 4.57
C TYR A 287 8.44 7.28 5.55
N GLY A 288 8.23 8.32 6.33
CA GLY A 288 9.22 8.81 7.31
C GLY A 288 10.37 9.64 6.72
N GLN A 289 10.36 9.90 5.40
CA GLN A 289 11.26 10.88 4.80
C GLN A 289 10.72 12.29 5.03
N MET A 290 11.52 13.13 5.66
CA MET A 290 11.18 14.55 5.87
C MET A 290 12.40 15.41 5.62
N LEU A 291 12.29 16.40 4.73
CA LEU A 291 13.37 17.32 4.35
C LEU A 291 14.70 16.61 4.01
N ALA A 292 14.60 15.44 3.38
CA ALA A 292 15.78 14.62 3.00
C ALA A 292 16.71 14.26 4.19
N MET A 293 16.13 14.00 5.35
CA MET A 293 16.88 13.68 6.58
C MET A 293 17.50 12.29 6.58
N LYS A 294 17.00 11.37 5.72
CA LYS A 294 17.47 9.99 5.61
C LYS A 294 17.94 9.70 4.20
N LYS A 295 18.86 8.74 4.05
CA LYS A 295 19.45 8.35 2.79
C LYS A 295 18.72 7.11 2.22
N PRO A 296 17.90 7.26 1.15
CA PRO A 296 17.33 6.11 0.46
C PRO A 296 18.40 5.35 -0.33
N ASN A 297 18.13 4.07 -0.64
CA ASN A 297 19.02 3.31 -1.52
C ASN A 297 18.88 3.83 -2.96
N ILE A 298 19.97 4.39 -3.50
CA ILE A 298 20.03 4.98 -4.84
C ILE A 298 21.09 4.26 -5.66
N LEU A 299 20.71 3.77 -6.87
CA LEU A 299 21.65 3.25 -7.83
C LEU A 299 22.00 4.34 -8.85
N HIS A 300 23.27 4.45 -9.17
CA HIS A 300 23.80 5.29 -10.25
C HIS A 300 24.08 4.42 -11.46
N VAL A 301 23.21 4.48 -12.48
CA VAL A 301 23.27 3.54 -13.63
C VAL A 301 24.52 3.71 -14.47
N ASN A 302 24.91 4.95 -14.71
CA ASN A 302 26.05 5.31 -15.55
C ASN A 302 27.34 5.43 -14.71
N HIS A 303 27.49 4.57 -13.69
CA HIS A 303 28.66 4.60 -12.81
C HIS A 303 29.96 4.61 -13.61
N ARG A 304 30.84 5.57 -13.30
CA ARG A 304 32.15 5.72 -13.89
C ARG A 304 33.19 5.84 -12.78
N GLU A 305 34.38 5.33 -13.02
CA GLU A 305 35.52 5.59 -12.13
C GLU A 305 35.84 7.08 -12.11
N GLY A 306 36.28 7.59 -10.96
CA GLY A 306 36.64 8.97 -10.78
C GLY A 306 36.47 9.45 -9.35
N GLU A 307 36.48 10.76 -9.15
CA GLU A 307 36.32 11.37 -7.84
C GLU A 307 34.96 11.12 -7.25
N GLN A 308 34.92 10.70 -5.99
CA GLN A 308 33.70 10.62 -5.21
C GLN A 308 33.41 11.99 -4.59
N LYS A 309 32.18 12.46 -4.80
CA LYS A 309 31.73 13.76 -4.28
C LYS A 309 30.34 13.64 -3.67
N GLU A 310 30.11 14.36 -2.58
CA GLU A 310 28.78 14.44 -1.96
C GLU A 310 27.90 15.45 -2.70
N TRP A 311 26.67 15.02 -2.99
CA TRP A 311 25.66 15.81 -3.68
C TRP A 311 24.37 15.92 -2.89
N THR A 312 23.78 17.10 -2.84
CA THR A 312 22.38 17.27 -2.47
C THR A 312 21.53 17.13 -3.71
N VAL A 313 20.72 16.08 -3.80
CA VAL A 313 19.84 15.80 -4.93
C VAL A 313 18.53 16.55 -4.73
N CYS A 314 18.26 17.50 -5.63
CA CYS A 314 17.05 18.33 -5.64
C CYS A 314 16.18 17.99 -6.86
N GLY A 315 14.88 18.11 -6.70
CA GLY A 315 13.94 17.92 -7.81
C GLY A 315 13.74 19.18 -8.65
N SER A 316 12.76 19.11 -9.53
CA SER A 316 12.42 20.12 -10.54
C SER A 316 11.38 21.15 -10.10
N LEU A 317 10.93 21.10 -8.83
CA LEU A 317 9.94 22.04 -8.31
C LEU A 317 10.61 23.34 -7.82
N CYS A 318 9.96 24.46 -8.05
CA CYS A 318 10.38 25.77 -7.55
C CYS A 318 9.99 25.94 -6.06
N THR A 319 10.55 25.08 -5.20
CA THR A 319 10.42 25.17 -3.75
C THR A 319 11.69 24.67 -3.07
N VAL A 320 12.07 25.30 -1.97
CA VAL A 320 13.26 24.93 -1.18
C VAL A 320 13.12 23.53 -0.53
N ASN A 321 11.91 23.01 -0.48
CA ASN A 321 11.64 21.70 0.10
C ASN A 321 11.84 20.54 -0.89
N ASP A 322 12.04 20.82 -2.18
CA ASP A 322 12.24 19.78 -3.19
C ASP A 322 13.65 19.20 -3.14
N VAL A 323 13.93 18.52 -2.05
CA VAL A 323 15.21 17.86 -1.78
C VAL A 323 14.92 16.37 -1.52
N LEU A 324 15.45 15.51 -2.38
CA LEU A 324 15.28 14.06 -2.28
C LEU A 324 16.24 13.42 -1.29
N VAL A 325 17.51 13.88 -1.29
CA VAL A 325 18.54 13.43 -0.35
C VAL A 325 19.63 14.49 -0.23
N LYS A 326 20.21 14.61 0.97
CA LYS A 326 21.34 15.50 1.26
C LYS A 326 22.64 14.72 1.37
N LYS A 327 23.71 15.27 0.81
CA LYS A 327 25.10 14.76 0.96
C LYS A 327 25.21 13.28 0.63
N TYR A 328 24.59 12.88 -0.50
CA TYR A 328 24.71 11.52 -0.99
C TYR A 328 25.99 11.37 -1.82
N PRO A 329 26.85 10.36 -1.54
CA PRO A 329 28.10 10.18 -2.25
C PRO A 329 27.87 9.54 -3.62
N PHE A 330 28.19 10.24 -4.69
CA PHE A 330 28.26 9.68 -6.04
C PHE A 330 29.68 9.76 -6.58
N GLN A 331 30.07 8.73 -7.31
CA GLN A 331 31.33 8.68 -8.01
C GLN A 331 31.16 9.23 -9.43
N ASN A 332 31.87 10.32 -9.75
CA ASN A 332 31.90 10.95 -11.08
C ASN A 332 30.48 11.18 -11.70
N LEU A 333 29.54 11.71 -10.89
CA LEU A 333 28.18 12.02 -11.35
C LEU A 333 28.20 13.15 -12.39
N GLN A 334 27.48 12.97 -13.50
CA GLN A 334 27.41 13.92 -14.61
C GLN A 334 25.97 14.22 -15.03
N GLY A 335 25.77 15.34 -15.76
CA GLY A 335 24.52 15.64 -16.42
C GLY A 335 24.12 14.54 -17.41
N GLY A 336 22.85 14.14 -17.42
CA GLY A 336 22.32 13.02 -18.19
C GLY A 336 22.40 11.66 -17.50
N ASP A 337 23.12 11.54 -16.36
CA ASP A 337 23.15 10.27 -15.61
C ASP A 337 21.79 9.98 -14.98
N ARG A 338 21.46 8.70 -14.90
CA ARG A 338 20.22 8.21 -14.30
C ARG A 338 20.44 7.76 -12.86
N LEU A 339 19.57 8.24 -12.00
CA LEU A 339 19.48 7.84 -10.60
C LEU A 339 18.22 7.03 -10.39
N ILE A 340 18.36 5.89 -9.71
CA ILE A 340 17.25 4.96 -9.46
C ILE A 340 17.05 4.82 -7.98
N PHE A 341 15.91 5.29 -7.51
CA PHE A 341 15.47 5.15 -6.13
C PHE A 341 14.73 3.82 -5.98
N GLN A 342 15.22 2.98 -5.08
CA GLN A 342 14.68 1.63 -4.85
C GLN A 342 13.53 1.61 -3.85
N LYS A 343 12.79 0.50 -3.80
CA LYS A 343 11.66 0.26 -2.88
C LYS A 343 10.53 1.30 -2.99
N THR A 344 10.28 1.78 -4.18
CA THR A 344 9.26 2.80 -4.44
C THR A 344 7.92 2.22 -4.90
N GLY A 345 7.71 0.91 -4.71
CA GLY A 345 6.52 0.21 -5.17
C GLY A 345 5.25 0.48 -4.37
N ALA A 346 5.35 1.12 -3.20
CA ALA A 346 4.18 1.40 -2.38
C ALA A 346 4.04 2.90 -2.10
N TYR A 347 2.86 3.45 -2.40
CA TYR A 347 2.42 4.84 -2.16
C TYR A 347 3.17 5.91 -2.97
N SER A 348 4.44 5.72 -3.29
CA SER A 348 5.31 6.76 -3.89
C SER A 348 4.71 7.39 -5.14
N ALA A 349 4.03 6.61 -5.99
CA ALA A 349 3.43 7.11 -7.24
C ALA A 349 2.08 7.82 -7.04
N THR A 350 1.44 7.73 -5.86
CA THR A 350 0.07 8.18 -5.62
C THR A 350 -0.11 9.17 -4.47
N GLU A 351 0.77 9.16 -3.47
CA GLU A 351 0.67 10.05 -2.29
C GLU A 351 1.36 11.42 -2.47
N GLY A 352 2.03 11.66 -3.59
CA GLY A 352 2.76 12.91 -3.83
C GLY A 352 1.85 14.11 -4.12
N MET A 353 2.43 15.32 -4.08
CA MET A 353 1.77 16.58 -4.46
C MET A 353 1.67 16.71 -5.99
N SER A 354 1.04 15.74 -6.63
CA SER A 354 1.10 15.49 -8.08
C SER A 354 0.68 16.67 -8.98
N LEU A 355 -0.15 17.61 -8.47
CA LEU A 355 -0.64 18.74 -9.25
C LEU A 355 0.14 20.04 -9.03
N PHE A 356 1.11 20.05 -8.10
CA PHE A 356 1.88 21.26 -7.82
C PHE A 356 2.73 21.68 -9.02
N LEU A 357 2.66 22.97 -9.38
CA LEU A 357 3.30 23.57 -10.54
C LEU A 357 2.90 22.97 -11.91
N SER A 358 1.81 22.19 -11.95
CA SER A 358 1.34 21.53 -13.17
C SER A 358 2.44 20.70 -13.88
N ARG A 359 3.31 20.05 -13.10
CA ARG A 359 4.30 19.13 -13.62
C ARG A 359 3.62 17.83 -14.06
N ASP A 360 4.09 17.26 -15.15
CA ASP A 360 3.54 16.03 -15.69
C ASP A 360 3.66 14.86 -14.70
N LEU A 361 2.67 13.97 -14.70
CA LEU A 361 2.79 12.70 -13.98
C LEU A 361 3.79 11.79 -14.70
N PRO A 362 4.64 11.06 -13.96
CA PRO A 362 5.62 10.16 -14.54
C PRO A 362 4.95 8.99 -15.26
N GLN A 363 5.62 8.46 -16.26
CA GLN A 363 5.24 7.21 -16.89
C GLN A 363 5.33 6.07 -15.86
N ILE A 364 4.45 5.07 -15.98
CA ILE A 364 4.48 3.84 -15.20
C ILE A 364 4.66 2.65 -16.11
N LEU A 365 5.73 1.92 -15.89
CA LEU A 365 6.09 0.68 -16.55
C LEU A 365 5.87 -0.49 -15.60
N ILE A 366 5.30 -1.57 -16.11
CA ILE A 366 5.29 -2.87 -15.45
C ILE A 366 6.28 -3.77 -16.17
N TYR A 367 7.08 -4.49 -15.43
CA TYR A 367 8.07 -5.41 -15.98
C TYR A 367 7.85 -6.83 -15.46
N SER A 368 8.06 -7.81 -16.33
CA SER A 368 8.32 -9.20 -15.98
C SER A 368 9.41 -9.77 -16.88
N ALA A 369 10.18 -10.73 -16.39
CA ALA A 369 11.17 -11.42 -17.22
C ALA A 369 10.54 -12.17 -18.41
N LYS A 370 9.27 -12.59 -18.24
CA LYS A 370 8.52 -13.30 -19.27
C LYS A 370 8.08 -12.39 -20.42
N ASP A 371 7.51 -11.22 -20.09
CA ASP A 371 6.78 -10.37 -21.06
C ASP A 371 7.54 -9.08 -21.40
N GLY A 372 8.62 -8.77 -20.67
CA GLY A 372 9.36 -7.51 -20.78
C GLY A 372 8.58 -6.33 -20.21
N PHE A 373 8.81 -5.13 -20.73
CA PHE A 373 8.13 -3.92 -20.30
C PHE A 373 6.77 -3.74 -20.97
N ARG A 374 5.77 -3.33 -20.19
CA ARG A 374 4.48 -2.81 -20.66
C ARG A 374 4.18 -1.46 -20.02
N ILE A 375 3.59 -0.55 -20.78
CA ILE A 375 3.20 0.77 -20.27
C ILE A 375 1.84 0.64 -19.58
N ALA A 376 1.81 0.82 -18.26
CA ALA A 376 0.57 0.86 -17.49
C ALA A 376 -0.05 2.28 -17.49
N ARG A 377 0.78 3.33 -17.50
CA ARG A 377 0.35 4.71 -17.65
C ARG A 377 1.42 5.49 -18.42
N PRO A 378 1.09 6.20 -19.52
CA PRO A 378 2.02 7.12 -20.18
C PRO A 378 2.28 8.35 -19.30
N HIS A 379 3.22 9.20 -19.70
CA HIS A 379 3.31 10.56 -19.14
C HIS A 379 1.96 11.29 -19.33
N LEU A 380 1.47 11.93 -18.25
CA LEU A 380 0.20 12.66 -18.28
C LEU A 380 0.42 14.13 -17.93
N GLN A 381 -0.05 15.00 -18.79
CA GLN A 381 -0.03 16.43 -18.55
C GLN A 381 -1.06 16.80 -17.48
N THR A 382 -0.63 17.43 -16.40
CA THR A 382 -1.50 17.84 -15.29
C THR A 382 -2.04 19.25 -15.44
N ASN A 383 -1.51 20.04 -16.38
CA ASN A 383 -2.00 21.40 -16.66
C ASN A 383 -3.49 21.41 -17.02
N VAL A 384 -4.00 20.34 -17.66
CA VAL A 384 -5.43 20.19 -17.98
C VAL A 384 -6.33 20.09 -16.74
N LEU A 385 -5.78 19.73 -15.59
CA LEU A 385 -6.49 19.65 -14.31
C LEU A 385 -6.44 20.97 -13.52
N ASN A 386 -5.46 21.82 -13.80
CA ASN A 386 -5.24 23.12 -13.14
C ASN A 386 -5.64 24.30 -14.03
N TYR A 387 -6.37 24.04 -15.10
CA TYR A 387 -6.73 25.00 -16.11
C TYR A 387 -8.20 25.38 -15.98
N PHE A 388 -8.50 26.66 -16.18
CA PHE A 388 -9.86 27.18 -16.17
C PHE A 388 -10.60 26.76 -17.44
N GLN A 389 -11.63 25.96 -17.31
CA GLN A 389 -12.53 25.63 -18.43
C GLN A 389 -13.62 26.67 -18.50
N LEU A 390 -13.72 27.37 -19.66
CA LEU A 390 -14.76 28.34 -19.99
C LEU A 390 -16.06 27.62 -20.33
#